data_a45c2cbb8aba061c1c4387d5b5c75b9a
#
_entry.id   a45c2cbb8aba061c1c4387d5b5c75b9a
#
_cell.length_a   1.000
_cell.length_b   1.000
_cell.length_c   1.000
_cell.angle_alpha   90.00
_cell.angle_beta   90.00
_cell.angle_gamma   90.00
#
_symmetry.space_group_name_H-M   'P 1'
#
loop_
_entity.id
_entity.type
_entity.pdbx_description
1 polymer ?
#
loop_
_entity_poly.entity_id
_entity_poly.type
_entity_poly.pdbx_seq_one_letter_code
_entity_poly.pdbx_strand_id
1 'polypeptide(L)'
;MRKLFGTDGVRGTANTHPMTAEMALRIGAAVGRYFRRDGTGVHRVVIGKDTRLSGYMFENALTAGLTSTGMNVLLLGPVPTPAVGLMTRSMRADLGVMISASHNPSEDNGIKFFGPDGFKLSDSAEMEIEALIDAGVEPAQAANIGRAKRIDDARFRYGERVKSSLPRNLGLNGLKVVIDCANGAAHRAAPEVLWELGAEVIPVGVSPDGLNINRGCGSTQPQTAAEAVVAHGAHVGICLDGDADRVIVIDETGTVADGDQLMALLATRWAEQGQLAGGALVATVMSNLGLERHLESKGLGLERTAVGDRYVVERMREGGFNLGGEQSGHIVMSDYATTGDGLMAGLHFLAEMVQTGRKASELAHQFQTVPQRLRNVRFRTGQAPLEDTRVQEAIAAAEKALTGQGRLLIRKSGTEPLVRVMAESEDAGLMALAVDSVVAAVEAAVSE
;
A
#
# COMPACT_ATOMS: atom_id res chain seq x y z
N MET A 1 11.89 -12.52 17.47
CA MET A 1 10.61 -11.78 17.26
C MET A 1 10.97 -10.33 17.04
N ARG A 2 10.51 -9.70 15.96
CA ARG A 2 10.76 -8.28 15.66
C ARG A 2 10.15 -7.40 16.74
N LYS A 3 10.88 -6.38 17.20
CA LYS A 3 10.46 -5.47 18.28
C LYS A 3 10.06 -4.08 17.72
N LEU A 4 10.75 -3.63 16.66
CA LEU A 4 10.58 -2.31 16.04
C LEU A 4 9.86 -2.39 14.71
N PHE A 5 10.23 -3.37 13.86
CA PHE A 5 9.63 -3.52 12.54
C PHE A 5 8.27 -4.21 12.62
N GLY A 6 7.25 -3.53 12.10
CA GLY A 6 5.92 -4.08 11.85
C GLY A 6 5.83 -4.81 10.50
N THR A 7 4.63 -4.94 9.96
CA THR A 7 4.40 -5.49 8.61
C THR A 7 4.86 -4.57 7.48
N ASP A 8 5.03 -3.27 7.75
CA ASP A 8 5.40 -2.25 6.77
C ASP A 8 6.35 -1.20 7.40
N GLY A 9 7.54 -1.64 7.75
CA GLY A 9 8.57 -0.80 8.37
C GLY A 9 8.33 -0.47 9.85
N VAL A 10 8.96 0.60 10.32
CA VAL A 10 8.79 1.14 11.68
C VAL A 10 7.76 2.26 11.64
N ARG A 11 6.74 2.21 12.48
CA ARG A 11 5.65 3.22 12.53
C ARG A 11 5.29 3.62 13.94
N GLY A 12 4.76 4.82 14.10
CA GLY A 12 4.22 5.32 15.36
C GLY A 12 4.00 6.83 15.33
N THR A 13 3.52 7.35 16.44
CA THR A 13 3.33 8.79 16.63
C THR A 13 4.69 9.50 16.74
N ALA A 14 4.88 10.56 15.98
CA ALA A 14 6.13 11.34 15.94
C ALA A 14 6.49 11.87 17.34
N ASN A 15 7.79 11.87 17.67
CA ASN A 15 8.33 12.19 19.00
C ASN A 15 7.90 11.22 20.13
N THR A 16 7.32 10.07 19.77
CA THR A 16 7.02 8.98 20.71
C THR A 16 7.79 7.74 20.25
N HIS A 17 8.37 7.00 21.20
CA HIS A 17 9.08 5.75 20.85
C HIS A 17 8.16 4.78 20.10
N PRO A 18 8.61 4.15 18.98
CA PRO A 18 9.96 4.21 18.42
C PRO A 18 10.22 5.37 17.44
N MET A 19 9.25 6.24 17.15
CA MET A 19 9.37 7.30 16.16
C MET A 19 9.94 8.59 16.76
N THR A 20 11.20 8.53 17.24
CA THR A 20 11.98 9.67 17.74
C THR A 20 13.17 9.96 16.83
N ALA A 21 13.71 11.20 16.87
CA ALA A 21 14.90 11.56 16.10
C ALA A 21 16.13 10.74 16.49
N GLU A 22 16.29 10.41 17.79
CA GLU A 22 17.36 9.56 18.27
C GLU A 22 17.27 8.14 17.68
N MET A 23 16.07 7.54 17.70
CA MET A 23 15.87 6.21 17.14
C MET A 23 16.08 6.22 15.63
N ALA A 24 15.62 7.25 14.91
CA ALA A 24 15.82 7.38 13.47
C ALA A 24 17.32 7.46 13.11
N LEU A 25 18.12 8.18 13.91
CA LEU A 25 19.58 8.22 13.75
C LEU A 25 20.18 6.82 13.94
N ARG A 26 19.79 6.10 15.00
CA ARG A 26 20.26 4.72 15.28
C ARG A 26 19.85 3.76 14.16
N ILE A 27 18.61 3.83 13.69
CA ILE A 27 18.12 3.07 12.53
C ILE A 27 18.96 3.37 11.30
N GLY A 28 19.22 4.65 10.99
CA GLY A 28 20.05 5.06 9.86
C GLY A 28 21.46 4.50 9.93
N ALA A 29 22.09 4.53 11.12
CA ALA A 29 23.42 3.95 11.33
C ALA A 29 23.41 2.42 11.15
N ALA A 30 22.44 1.71 11.74
CA ALA A 30 22.32 0.25 11.64
C ALA A 30 22.09 -0.21 10.19
N VAL A 31 21.16 0.42 9.49
CA VAL A 31 20.86 0.13 8.09
C VAL A 31 22.07 0.45 7.19
N GLY A 32 22.75 1.58 7.41
CA GLY A 32 23.97 1.93 6.68
C GLY A 32 25.08 0.91 6.90
N ARG A 33 25.24 0.40 8.12
CA ARG A 33 26.21 -0.66 8.43
C ARG A 33 25.84 -1.99 7.77
N TYR A 34 24.56 -2.34 7.77
CA TYR A 34 24.05 -3.56 7.14
C TYR A 34 24.40 -3.61 5.65
N PHE A 35 24.12 -2.53 4.91
CA PHE A 35 24.36 -2.47 3.45
C PHE A 35 25.83 -2.23 3.06
N ARG A 36 26.69 -1.82 3.99
CA ARG A 36 28.13 -1.64 3.75
C ARG A 36 29.00 -2.78 4.25
N ARG A 37 28.44 -3.86 4.78
CA ARG A 37 29.21 -4.92 5.41
C ARG A 37 30.29 -5.58 4.54
N ASP A 38 30.10 -5.57 3.20
CA ASP A 38 30.96 -6.32 2.27
C ASP A 38 31.75 -5.43 1.28
N GLY A 39 31.73 -4.07 1.44
CA GLY A 39 32.16 -3.26 0.32
C GLY A 39 33.21 -2.20 0.56
N THR A 40 34.17 -2.13 -0.40
CA THR A 40 35.10 -0.99 -0.59
C THR A 40 34.56 0.04 -1.60
N GLY A 41 33.34 -0.17 -2.15
CA GLY A 41 32.73 0.66 -3.17
C GLY A 41 32.04 1.92 -2.67
N VAL A 42 31.47 2.69 -3.59
CA VAL A 42 30.61 3.85 -3.28
C VAL A 42 29.21 3.35 -3.01
N HIS A 43 28.78 3.39 -1.76
CA HIS A 43 27.44 3.00 -1.32
C HIS A 43 26.48 4.19 -1.34
N ARG A 44 25.25 3.96 -1.84
CA ARG A 44 24.24 4.99 -1.99
C ARG A 44 22.93 4.58 -1.37
N VAL A 45 22.21 5.55 -0.81
CA VAL A 45 20.82 5.41 -0.36
C VAL A 45 19.99 6.54 -0.93
N VAL A 46 18.80 6.25 -1.41
CA VAL A 46 17.80 7.26 -1.77
C VAL A 46 16.81 7.42 -0.62
N ILE A 47 16.42 8.65 -0.28
CA ILE A 47 15.42 8.95 0.74
C ILE A 47 14.32 9.80 0.12
N GLY A 48 13.10 9.27 0.09
CA GLY A 48 11.87 10.00 -0.21
C GLY A 48 11.04 10.20 1.06
N LYS A 49 10.09 11.12 1.00
CA LYS A 49 9.15 11.37 2.09
C LYS A 49 7.80 11.83 1.57
N ASP A 50 6.76 11.72 2.40
CA ASP A 50 5.50 12.41 2.17
C ASP A 50 5.57 13.87 2.67
N THR A 51 4.43 14.50 2.82
CA THR A 51 4.33 15.93 3.14
C THR A 51 4.26 16.23 4.64
N ARG A 52 4.32 15.21 5.52
CA ARG A 52 4.23 15.39 6.98
C ARG A 52 5.32 16.30 7.51
N LEU A 53 4.97 17.17 8.45
CA LEU A 53 5.93 18.07 9.11
C LEU A 53 7.07 17.30 9.78
N SER A 54 6.75 16.19 10.46
CA SER A 54 7.74 15.31 11.11
C SER A 54 8.74 14.68 10.13
N GLY A 55 8.40 14.60 8.83
CA GLY A 55 9.27 14.09 7.78
C GLY A 55 10.61 14.84 7.69
N TYR A 56 10.64 16.13 7.99
CA TYR A 56 11.90 16.91 8.02
C TYR A 56 12.83 16.42 9.13
N MET A 57 12.30 16.15 10.32
CA MET A 57 13.08 15.65 11.45
C MET A 57 13.67 14.27 11.14
N PHE A 58 12.85 13.35 10.62
CA PHE A 58 13.29 11.99 10.32
C PHE A 58 14.29 11.95 9.16
N GLU A 59 14.09 12.74 8.10
CA GLU A 59 15.02 12.84 6.97
C GLU A 59 16.42 13.28 7.44
N ASN A 60 16.51 14.30 8.31
CA ASN A 60 17.76 14.76 8.85
C ASN A 60 18.43 13.75 9.78
N ALA A 61 17.67 13.12 10.67
CA ALA A 61 18.19 12.12 11.61
C ALA A 61 18.71 10.86 10.90
N LEU A 62 17.93 10.32 9.95
CA LEU A 62 18.35 9.20 9.10
C LEU A 62 19.58 9.55 8.27
N THR A 63 19.62 10.75 7.68
CA THR A 63 20.77 11.23 6.91
C THR A 63 22.03 11.28 7.75
N ALA A 64 21.96 11.78 9.00
CA ALA A 64 23.09 11.80 9.91
C ALA A 64 23.56 10.37 10.24
N GLY A 65 22.66 9.46 10.57
CA GLY A 65 22.99 8.06 10.86
C GLY A 65 23.64 7.35 9.66
N LEU A 66 23.05 7.48 8.47
CA LEU A 66 23.57 6.87 7.24
C LEU A 66 24.93 7.44 6.84
N THR A 67 25.09 8.75 6.85
CA THR A 67 26.38 9.38 6.49
C THR A 67 27.47 9.06 7.49
N SER A 68 27.14 8.91 8.79
CA SER A 68 28.11 8.53 9.82
C SER A 68 28.73 7.15 9.58
N THR A 69 28.04 6.26 8.87
CA THR A 69 28.54 4.94 8.46
C THR A 69 29.17 4.94 7.07
N GLY A 70 29.20 6.10 6.39
CA GLY A 70 29.84 6.27 5.08
C GLY A 70 28.92 6.03 3.88
N MET A 71 27.60 5.94 4.06
CA MET A 71 26.63 5.93 2.97
C MET A 71 26.48 7.31 2.35
N ASN A 72 26.42 7.39 1.01
CA ASN A 72 26.05 8.62 0.31
C ASN A 72 24.53 8.71 0.18
N VAL A 73 23.95 9.76 0.73
CA VAL A 73 22.50 9.95 0.80
C VAL A 73 22.03 10.85 -0.35
N LEU A 74 21.01 10.39 -1.07
CA LEU A 74 20.36 11.09 -2.17
C LEU A 74 18.93 11.45 -1.74
N LEU A 75 18.70 12.72 -1.43
CA LEU A 75 17.42 13.23 -0.92
C LEU A 75 16.50 13.57 -2.09
N LEU A 76 15.37 12.86 -2.18
CA LEU A 76 14.40 13.03 -3.27
C LEU A 76 13.35 14.12 -2.95
N GLY A 77 13.16 14.46 -1.66
CA GLY A 77 12.07 15.30 -1.19
C GLY A 77 10.71 14.58 -1.20
N PRO A 78 9.60 15.33 -1.25
CA PRO A 78 8.25 14.74 -1.33
C PRO A 78 8.04 14.05 -2.69
N VAL A 79 7.91 12.71 -2.65
CA VAL A 79 7.66 11.85 -3.81
C VAL A 79 6.83 10.63 -3.37
N PRO A 80 6.00 10.06 -4.26
CA PRO A 80 5.28 8.81 -4.00
C PRO A 80 6.18 7.65 -3.57
N THR A 81 5.63 6.74 -2.74
CA THR A 81 6.35 5.52 -2.32
C THR A 81 6.91 4.72 -3.51
N PRO A 82 6.15 4.46 -4.60
CA PRO A 82 6.71 3.76 -5.76
C PRO A 82 7.86 4.50 -6.44
N ALA A 83 7.93 5.83 -6.34
CA ALA A 83 9.07 6.59 -6.84
C ALA A 83 10.36 6.23 -6.10
N VAL A 84 10.31 5.92 -4.80
CA VAL A 84 11.49 5.49 -4.04
C VAL A 84 12.02 4.15 -4.56
N GLY A 85 11.13 3.14 -4.76
CA GLY A 85 11.52 1.87 -5.37
C GLY A 85 12.14 2.04 -6.77
N LEU A 86 11.51 2.87 -7.61
CA LEU A 86 12.01 3.23 -8.94
C LEU A 86 13.41 3.86 -8.87
N MET A 87 13.58 4.87 -8.01
CA MET A 87 14.83 5.62 -7.91
C MET A 87 15.96 4.79 -7.31
N THR A 88 15.65 3.87 -6.38
CA THR A 88 16.63 2.92 -5.84
C THR A 88 17.29 2.13 -6.98
N ARG A 89 16.48 1.55 -7.86
CA ARG A 89 16.96 0.79 -9.04
C ARG A 89 17.66 1.70 -10.06
N SER A 90 17.01 2.80 -10.44
CA SER A 90 17.48 3.71 -11.48
C SER A 90 18.83 4.35 -11.14
N MET A 91 19.06 4.69 -9.88
CA MET A 91 20.31 5.29 -9.40
C MET A 91 21.34 4.26 -8.91
N ARG A 92 21.02 2.95 -9.05
CA ARG A 92 21.86 1.86 -8.55
C ARG A 92 22.24 2.09 -7.08
N ALA A 93 21.25 2.45 -6.27
CA ALA A 93 21.42 2.60 -4.83
C ALA A 93 21.33 1.23 -4.15
N ASP A 94 22.07 1.07 -3.06
CA ASP A 94 22.05 -0.15 -2.25
C ASP A 94 20.75 -0.24 -1.43
N LEU A 95 20.10 0.91 -1.21
CA LEU A 95 18.94 1.05 -0.34
C LEU A 95 18.04 2.20 -0.78
N GLY A 96 16.74 1.99 -0.64
CA GLY A 96 15.71 3.04 -0.66
C GLY A 96 15.06 3.20 0.71
N VAL A 97 14.76 4.43 1.08
CA VAL A 97 14.03 4.76 2.31
C VAL A 97 12.84 5.65 1.97
N MET A 98 11.65 5.26 2.41
CA MET A 98 10.46 6.11 2.37
C MET A 98 10.03 6.50 3.78
N ILE A 99 9.91 7.80 4.02
CA ILE A 99 9.45 8.36 5.29
C ILE A 99 7.98 8.72 5.13
N SER A 100 7.11 7.83 5.58
CA SER A 100 5.65 7.99 5.50
C SER A 100 4.92 6.99 6.41
N ALA A 101 3.75 7.39 6.91
CA ALA A 101 2.78 6.50 7.52
C ALA A 101 1.54 6.27 6.63
N SER A 102 1.69 6.45 5.29
CA SER A 102 0.64 6.20 4.29
C SER A 102 -0.66 6.96 4.62
N HIS A 103 -1.75 6.26 4.87
CA HIS A 103 -3.08 6.80 5.12
C HIS A 103 -3.34 7.27 6.56
N ASN A 104 -2.38 7.11 7.48
CA ASN A 104 -2.52 7.55 8.87
C ASN A 104 -2.62 9.09 8.97
N PRO A 105 -3.16 9.65 10.07
CA PRO A 105 -3.18 11.09 10.30
C PRO A 105 -1.76 11.68 10.45
N SER A 106 -1.67 13.01 10.44
CA SER A 106 -0.40 13.75 10.37
C SER A 106 0.53 13.55 11.56
N GLU A 107 -0.01 13.19 12.70
CA GLU A 107 0.72 12.94 13.94
C GLU A 107 1.59 11.70 13.87
N ASP A 108 1.20 10.72 13.05
CA ASP A 108 1.97 9.51 12.83
C ASP A 108 2.99 9.69 11.72
N ASN A 109 4.06 8.89 11.78
CA ASN A 109 4.99 8.74 10.68
C ASN A 109 5.56 7.31 10.66
N GLY A 110 6.32 7.00 9.61
CA GLY A 110 6.93 5.68 9.46
C GLY A 110 8.20 5.74 8.62
N ILE A 111 8.97 4.67 8.67
CA ILE A 111 10.20 4.50 7.91
C ILE A 111 10.14 3.13 7.25
N LYS A 112 10.04 3.11 5.92
CA LYS A 112 9.99 1.90 5.09
C LYS A 112 11.30 1.74 4.33
N PHE A 113 11.74 0.50 4.12
CA PHE A 113 13.02 0.22 3.46
C PHE A 113 12.83 -0.64 2.22
N PHE A 114 13.59 -0.31 1.17
CA PHE A 114 13.62 -1.01 -0.12
C PHE A 114 15.04 -1.47 -0.42
N GLY A 115 15.19 -2.72 -0.80
CA GLY A 115 16.47 -3.28 -1.25
C GLY A 115 16.93 -2.71 -2.60
N PRO A 116 18.13 -3.09 -3.06
CA PRO A 116 18.70 -2.62 -4.33
C PRO A 116 17.85 -3.02 -5.55
N ASP A 117 17.02 -4.05 -5.40
CA ASP A 117 16.04 -4.50 -6.40
C ASP A 117 14.75 -3.66 -6.40
N GLY A 118 14.60 -2.72 -5.46
CA GLY A 118 13.43 -1.84 -5.31
C GLY A 118 12.25 -2.49 -4.59
N PHE A 119 12.38 -3.72 -4.08
CA PHE A 119 11.38 -4.38 -3.25
C PHE A 119 11.62 -4.09 -1.76
N LYS A 120 10.59 -4.25 -0.95
CA LYS A 120 10.72 -4.16 0.52
C LYS A 120 11.70 -5.20 1.06
N LEU A 121 12.36 -4.87 2.16
CA LEU A 121 13.31 -5.78 2.81
C LEU A 121 12.59 -7.02 3.33
N SER A 122 13.32 -8.16 3.33
CA SER A 122 12.85 -9.40 3.94
C SER A 122 12.84 -9.31 5.47
N ASP A 123 12.03 -10.18 6.10
CA ASP A 123 11.98 -10.30 7.56
C ASP A 123 13.36 -10.61 8.18
N SER A 124 14.18 -11.40 7.49
CA SER A 124 15.54 -11.71 7.94
C SER A 124 16.43 -10.48 7.94
N ALA A 125 16.38 -9.66 6.91
CA ALA A 125 17.14 -8.41 6.84
C ALA A 125 16.70 -7.42 7.94
N GLU A 126 15.39 -7.29 8.18
CA GLU A 126 14.86 -6.45 9.26
C GLU A 126 15.31 -6.92 10.64
N MET A 127 15.32 -8.24 10.91
CA MET A 127 15.84 -8.80 12.18
C MET A 127 17.34 -8.55 12.36
N GLU A 128 18.14 -8.68 11.31
CA GLU A 128 19.58 -8.37 11.38
C GLU A 128 19.82 -6.87 11.65
N ILE A 129 19.01 -5.99 11.06
CA ILE A 129 19.08 -4.55 11.31
C ILE A 129 18.68 -4.24 12.75
N GLU A 130 17.63 -4.86 13.31
CA GLU A 130 17.27 -4.70 14.73
C GLU A 130 18.41 -5.13 15.66
N ALA A 131 19.08 -6.24 15.36
CA ALA A 131 20.24 -6.67 16.15
C ALA A 131 21.39 -5.63 16.12
N LEU A 132 21.61 -4.97 14.98
CA LEU A 132 22.59 -3.88 14.88
C LEU A 132 22.15 -2.63 15.65
N ILE A 133 20.85 -2.32 15.71
CA ILE A 133 20.32 -1.20 16.51
C ILE A 133 20.57 -1.47 18.01
N ASP A 134 20.31 -2.70 18.47
CA ASP A 134 20.49 -3.10 19.87
C ASP A 134 21.98 -3.12 20.27
N ALA A 135 22.85 -3.63 19.41
CA ALA A 135 24.30 -3.73 19.65
C ALA A 135 25.03 -2.37 19.58
N GLY A 136 24.44 -1.40 18.88
CA GLY A 136 25.11 -0.17 18.50
C GLY A 136 26.05 -0.35 17.31
N VAL A 137 26.30 0.72 16.59
CA VAL A 137 27.09 0.71 15.35
C VAL A 137 28.29 1.65 15.48
N GLU A 138 29.48 1.13 15.21
CA GLU A 138 30.70 1.95 15.11
C GLU A 138 30.65 2.85 13.88
N PRO A 139 30.87 4.16 14.02
CA PRO A 139 30.88 5.07 12.88
C PRO A 139 32.10 4.82 11.97
N ALA A 140 32.01 5.30 10.74
CA ALA A 140 33.13 5.29 9.81
C ALA A 140 34.24 6.25 10.28
N GLN A 141 35.49 5.96 9.87
CA GLN A 141 36.58 6.91 10.06
C GLN A 141 36.27 8.23 9.36
N ALA A 142 36.80 9.35 9.86
CA ALA A 142 36.51 10.70 9.35
C ALA A 142 36.69 10.85 7.82
N ALA A 143 37.70 10.19 7.26
CA ALA A 143 37.96 10.20 5.81
C ALA A 143 36.89 9.45 4.97
N ASN A 144 36.08 8.62 5.61
CA ASN A 144 35.10 7.73 4.99
C ASN A 144 33.63 8.13 5.29
N ILE A 145 33.42 9.31 5.90
CA ILE A 145 32.07 9.84 6.15
C ILE A 145 31.39 10.09 4.79
N GLY A 146 30.11 9.65 4.68
CA GLY A 146 29.29 9.83 3.49
C GLY A 146 28.87 11.28 3.26
N ARG A 147 28.28 11.55 2.10
CA ARG A 147 27.80 12.87 1.70
C ARG A 147 26.30 12.83 1.43
N ALA A 148 25.59 13.91 1.71
CA ALA A 148 24.20 14.10 1.31
C ALA A 148 24.11 15.03 0.08
N LYS A 149 23.22 14.69 -0.86
CA LYS A 149 22.94 15.47 -2.07
C LYS A 149 21.44 15.44 -2.36
N ARG A 150 20.86 16.59 -2.73
CA ARG A 150 19.48 16.66 -3.23
C ARG A 150 19.41 16.26 -4.70
N ILE A 151 18.34 15.53 -5.04
CA ILE A 151 17.99 15.12 -6.40
C ILE A 151 16.68 15.81 -6.77
N ASP A 152 16.75 16.79 -7.66
CA ASP A 152 15.59 17.65 -7.95
C ASP A 152 14.67 17.11 -9.04
N ASP A 153 15.12 16.13 -9.83
CA ASP A 153 14.40 15.55 -10.97
C ASP A 153 13.67 14.23 -10.64
N ALA A 154 13.66 13.78 -9.38
CA ALA A 154 13.05 12.51 -8.98
C ALA A 154 11.55 12.43 -9.32
N ARG A 155 10.81 13.51 -9.08
CA ARG A 155 9.39 13.63 -9.43
C ARG A 155 9.16 13.49 -10.93
N PHE A 156 9.95 14.17 -11.73
CA PHE A 156 9.88 14.10 -13.20
C PHE A 156 10.17 12.66 -13.70
N ARG A 157 11.22 12.02 -13.21
CA ARG A 157 11.56 10.64 -13.58
C ARG A 157 10.42 9.67 -13.24
N TYR A 158 9.79 9.85 -12.09
CA TYR A 158 8.63 9.06 -11.70
C TYR A 158 7.45 9.31 -12.66
N GLY A 159 7.13 10.57 -12.96
CA GLY A 159 6.06 10.93 -13.91
C GLY A 159 6.29 10.30 -15.29
N GLU A 160 7.52 10.35 -15.82
CA GLU A 160 7.89 9.70 -17.09
C GLU A 160 7.68 8.17 -17.02
N ARG A 161 8.04 7.53 -15.90
CA ARG A 161 7.81 6.10 -15.72
C ARG A 161 6.33 5.75 -15.72
N VAL A 162 5.50 6.52 -14.99
CA VAL A 162 4.04 6.33 -14.95
C VAL A 162 3.45 6.49 -16.35
N LYS A 163 3.76 7.56 -17.05
CA LYS A 163 3.29 7.77 -18.43
C LYS A 163 3.73 6.67 -19.41
N SER A 164 4.95 6.18 -19.25
CA SER A 164 5.50 5.12 -20.11
C SER A 164 4.85 3.75 -19.91
N SER A 165 4.01 3.57 -18.89
CA SER A 165 3.22 2.35 -18.71
C SER A 165 2.05 2.25 -19.71
N LEU A 166 1.67 3.35 -20.34
CA LEU A 166 0.63 3.38 -21.37
C LEU A 166 1.22 3.26 -22.78
N PRO A 167 0.44 2.80 -23.76
CA PRO A 167 0.79 2.88 -25.17
C PRO A 167 1.07 4.32 -25.59
N ARG A 168 2.12 4.55 -26.40
CA ARG A 168 2.59 5.89 -26.79
C ARG A 168 1.54 6.78 -27.47
N ASN A 169 0.59 6.18 -28.15
CA ASN A 169 -0.49 6.88 -28.88
C ASN A 169 -1.75 7.10 -28.05
N LEU A 170 -1.74 6.70 -26.77
CA LEU A 170 -2.88 6.87 -25.88
C LEU A 170 -2.71 8.15 -25.07
N GLY A 171 -3.63 9.08 -25.25
CA GLY A 171 -3.78 10.30 -24.44
C GLY A 171 -5.12 10.29 -23.72
N LEU A 172 -5.28 11.20 -22.78
CA LEU A 172 -6.51 11.39 -21.99
C LEU A 172 -7.36 12.57 -22.49
N ASN A 173 -7.15 13.00 -23.74
CA ASN A 173 -7.87 14.13 -24.31
C ASN A 173 -9.39 13.91 -24.24
N GLY A 174 -10.11 14.91 -23.74
CA GLY A 174 -11.57 14.85 -23.57
C GLY A 174 -12.02 14.25 -22.22
N LEU A 175 -11.12 13.68 -21.43
CA LEU A 175 -11.45 13.29 -20.07
C LEU A 175 -11.29 14.47 -19.10
N LYS A 176 -12.32 14.69 -18.28
CA LYS A 176 -12.29 15.57 -17.11
C LYS A 176 -12.15 14.70 -15.86
N VAL A 177 -11.04 14.87 -15.14
CA VAL A 177 -10.62 13.99 -14.02
C VAL A 177 -10.47 14.80 -12.75
N VAL A 178 -11.18 14.42 -11.70
CA VAL A 178 -10.88 14.85 -10.33
C VAL A 178 -9.72 14.01 -9.82
N ILE A 179 -8.64 14.64 -9.38
CA ILE A 179 -7.49 13.96 -8.74
C ILE A 179 -7.35 14.44 -7.30
N ASP A 180 -7.60 13.55 -6.35
CA ASP A 180 -7.38 13.81 -4.93
C ASP A 180 -6.05 13.21 -4.50
N CYS A 181 -5.12 14.07 -4.10
CA CYS A 181 -3.76 13.70 -3.69
C CYS A 181 -3.59 13.64 -2.17
N ALA A 182 -4.67 13.65 -1.39
CA ALA A 182 -4.65 13.56 0.08
C ALA A 182 -3.75 14.61 0.78
N ASN A 183 -3.43 15.74 0.17
CA ASN A 183 -2.36 16.65 0.57
C ASN A 183 -1.00 15.92 0.77
N GLY A 184 -0.78 14.82 0.07
CA GLY A 184 0.32 13.88 0.22
C GLY A 184 1.41 14.03 -0.82
N ALA A 185 2.21 12.99 -0.95
CA ALA A 185 3.42 12.93 -1.76
C ALA A 185 3.19 13.16 -3.26
N ALA A 186 2.00 12.80 -3.75
CA ALA A 186 1.65 12.95 -5.16
C ALA A 186 1.07 14.32 -5.55
N HIS A 187 0.96 15.29 -4.60
CA HIS A 187 0.26 16.56 -4.80
C HIS A 187 0.73 17.38 -6.03
N ARG A 188 1.95 17.14 -6.50
CA ARG A 188 2.48 17.74 -7.74
C ARG A 188 2.53 16.73 -8.87
N ALA A 189 3.03 15.52 -8.62
CA ALA A 189 3.27 14.53 -9.67
C ALA A 189 1.96 14.10 -10.36
N ALA A 190 0.89 13.83 -9.60
CA ALA A 190 -0.33 13.29 -10.17
C ALA A 190 -1.08 14.30 -11.07
N PRO A 191 -1.31 15.55 -10.66
CA PRO A 191 -1.90 16.55 -11.55
C PRO A 191 -1.07 16.81 -12.81
N GLU A 192 0.28 16.86 -12.68
CA GLU A 192 1.18 17.07 -13.83
C GLU A 192 1.09 15.93 -14.84
N VAL A 193 1.15 14.68 -14.39
CA VAL A 193 1.07 13.48 -15.26
C VAL A 193 -0.25 13.46 -16.03
N LEU A 194 -1.37 13.71 -15.37
CA LEU A 194 -2.69 13.72 -16.02
C LEU A 194 -2.83 14.87 -17.03
N TRP A 195 -2.35 16.05 -16.66
CA TRP A 195 -2.37 17.21 -17.55
C TRP A 195 -1.48 17.00 -18.78
N GLU A 196 -0.27 16.50 -18.62
CA GLU A 196 0.66 16.19 -19.73
C GLU A 196 0.08 15.16 -20.71
N LEU A 197 -0.79 14.25 -20.22
CA LEU A 197 -1.51 13.29 -21.05
C LEU A 197 -2.78 13.86 -21.70
N GLY A 198 -3.12 15.14 -21.46
CA GLY A 198 -4.21 15.84 -22.09
C GLY A 198 -5.55 15.84 -21.35
N ALA A 199 -5.60 15.39 -20.09
CA ALA A 199 -6.81 15.47 -19.29
C ALA A 199 -7.12 16.89 -18.82
N GLU A 200 -8.41 17.24 -18.70
CA GLU A 200 -8.87 18.38 -17.91
C GLU A 200 -8.82 17.97 -16.43
N VAL A 201 -7.90 18.55 -15.64
CA VAL A 201 -7.62 18.13 -14.27
C VAL A 201 -8.27 19.06 -13.26
N ILE A 202 -9.04 18.48 -12.32
CA ILE A 202 -9.60 19.16 -11.16
C ILE A 202 -8.87 18.64 -9.93
N PRO A 203 -7.88 19.39 -9.38
CA PRO A 203 -7.08 18.93 -8.27
C PRO A 203 -7.78 19.16 -6.93
N VAL A 204 -7.76 18.14 -6.05
CA VAL A 204 -8.21 18.13 -4.66
C VAL A 204 -7.06 17.68 -3.78
N GLY A 205 -6.95 18.19 -2.57
CA GLY A 205 -5.90 17.77 -1.64
C GLY A 205 -4.47 18.00 -2.19
N VAL A 206 -4.20 19.17 -2.78
CA VAL A 206 -2.89 19.50 -3.40
C VAL A 206 -2.16 20.67 -2.72
N SER A 207 -2.60 21.09 -1.56
CA SER A 207 -2.02 22.22 -0.80
C SER A 207 -1.54 21.77 0.59
N PRO A 208 -0.47 20.95 0.65
CA PRO A 208 0.02 20.42 1.91
C PRO A 208 0.61 21.52 2.81
N ASP A 209 0.22 21.51 4.09
CA ASP A 209 0.77 22.39 5.13
C ASP A 209 1.63 21.64 6.16
N GLY A 210 1.81 20.33 5.97
CA GLY A 210 2.54 19.45 6.88
C GLY A 210 1.69 18.78 7.95
N LEU A 211 0.46 19.26 8.17
CA LEU A 211 -0.47 18.77 9.20
C LEU A 211 -1.84 18.32 8.65
N ASN A 212 -2.07 18.54 7.36
CA ASN A 212 -3.36 18.27 6.71
C ASN A 212 -3.37 17.03 5.79
N ILE A 213 -2.32 16.23 5.79
CA ILE A 213 -2.27 14.98 5.03
C ILE A 213 -3.41 14.03 5.44
N ASN A 214 -4.13 13.44 4.46
CA ASN A 214 -5.29 12.55 4.65
C ASN A 214 -6.47 13.15 5.43
N ARG A 215 -6.47 14.44 5.74
CA ARG A 215 -7.53 15.07 6.55
C ARG A 215 -8.66 15.57 5.66
N GLY A 216 -9.80 14.86 5.67
CA GLY A 216 -10.99 15.19 4.86
C GLY A 216 -10.76 14.98 3.36
N CYS A 217 -9.78 14.20 2.95
CA CYS A 217 -9.44 13.94 1.56
C CYS A 217 -8.71 12.60 1.39
N GLY A 218 -8.51 12.19 0.14
CA GLY A 218 -7.76 10.99 -0.22
C GLY A 218 -8.57 9.70 -0.14
N SER A 219 -7.89 8.57 -0.40
CA SER A 219 -8.51 7.25 -0.59
C SER A 219 -9.30 6.72 0.60
N THR A 220 -9.00 7.17 1.83
CA THR A 220 -9.73 6.78 3.03
C THR A 220 -10.91 7.69 3.36
N GLN A 221 -11.00 8.85 2.73
CA GLN A 221 -12.07 9.85 2.88
C GLN A 221 -12.47 10.43 1.51
N PRO A 222 -13.02 9.61 0.61
CA PRO A 222 -13.25 9.97 -0.79
C PRO A 222 -14.43 10.91 -1.00
N GLN A 223 -15.17 11.29 0.04
CA GLN A 223 -16.40 12.09 -0.04
C GLN A 223 -16.17 13.45 -0.71
N THR A 224 -15.11 14.15 -0.33
CA THR A 224 -14.76 15.46 -0.94
C THR A 224 -14.51 15.34 -2.43
N ALA A 225 -13.84 14.29 -2.87
CA ALA A 225 -13.60 14.04 -4.28
C ALA A 225 -14.87 13.60 -5.00
N ALA A 226 -15.75 12.81 -4.37
CA ALA A 226 -17.04 12.41 -4.92
C ALA A 226 -17.96 13.62 -5.16
N GLU A 227 -18.02 14.52 -4.19
CA GLU A 227 -18.74 15.79 -4.32
C GLU A 227 -18.15 16.64 -5.47
N ALA A 228 -16.83 16.71 -5.59
CA ALA A 228 -16.16 17.44 -6.66
C ALA A 228 -16.45 16.83 -8.04
N VAL A 229 -16.46 15.49 -8.18
CA VAL A 229 -16.83 14.80 -9.43
C VAL A 229 -18.21 15.25 -9.90
N VAL A 230 -19.20 15.19 -9.02
CA VAL A 230 -20.58 15.57 -9.36
C VAL A 230 -20.68 17.07 -9.63
N ALA A 231 -20.11 17.92 -8.78
CA ALA A 231 -20.21 19.38 -8.88
C ALA A 231 -19.58 19.93 -10.19
N HIS A 232 -18.48 19.33 -10.63
CA HIS A 232 -17.78 19.75 -11.86
C HIS A 232 -18.21 18.98 -13.10
N GLY A 233 -19.13 18.01 -12.99
CA GLY A 233 -19.47 17.12 -14.09
C GLY A 233 -18.26 16.39 -14.63
N ALA A 234 -17.38 15.92 -13.73
CA ALA A 234 -16.20 15.18 -14.12
C ALA A 234 -16.57 13.76 -14.55
N HIS A 235 -15.78 13.17 -15.44
CA HIS A 235 -16.03 11.82 -15.93
C HIS A 235 -15.63 10.75 -14.92
N VAL A 236 -14.69 11.10 -14.00
CA VAL A 236 -14.11 10.16 -13.03
C VAL A 236 -13.36 10.92 -11.95
N GLY A 237 -13.28 10.34 -10.76
CA GLY A 237 -12.39 10.74 -9.67
C GLY A 237 -11.34 9.66 -9.38
N ILE A 238 -10.12 10.07 -9.13
CA ILE A 238 -9.01 9.24 -8.68
C ILE A 238 -8.55 9.77 -7.34
N CYS A 239 -8.65 8.96 -6.28
CA CYS A 239 -8.24 9.32 -4.93
C CYS A 239 -7.03 8.51 -4.50
N LEU A 240 -5.92 9.19 -4.22
CA LEU A 240 -4.69 8.59 -3.70
C LEU A 240 -4.65 8.72 -2.17
N ASP A 241 -3.81 7.93 -1.51
CA ASP A 241 -3.48 8.15 -0.10
C ASP A 241 -2.22 9.01 0.07
N GLY A 242 -1.81 9.25 1.31
CA GLY A 242 -0.75 10.21 1.64
C GLY A 242 0.60 9.95 0.98
N ASP A 243 0.97 8.71 0.68
CA ASP A 243 2.19 8.36 -0.04
C ASP A 243 1.93 7.72 -1.41
N ALA A 244 0.66 7.78 -1.85
CA ALA A 244 0.19 7.45 -3.19
C ALA A 244 0.51 6.00 -3.63
N ASP A 245 0.63 5.07 -2.68
CA ASP A 245 0.75 3.65 -2.97
C ASP A 245 -0.62 2.96 -3.11
N ARG A 246 -1.73 3.71 -2.84
CA ARG A 246 -3.14 3.27 -2.96
C ARG A 246 -3.96 4.18 -3.85
N VAL A 247 -5.02 3.59 -4.43
CA VAL A 247 -6.01 4.30 -5.23
C VAL A 247 -7.43 3.81 -4.97
N ILE A 248 -8.37 4.74 -4.96
CA ILE A 248 -9.81 4.51 -5.02
C ILE A 248 -10.35 5.28 -6.22
N VAL A 249 -11.27 4.67 -6.94
CA VAL A 249 -11.92 5.27 -8.12
C VAL A 249 -13.33 5.75 -7.75
N ILE A 250 -13.74 6.88 -8.29
CA ILE A 250 -15.10 7.44 -8.15
C ILE A 250 -15.66 7.59 -9.55
N ASP A 251 -16.83 7.04 -9.81
CA ASP A 251 -17.50 7.20 -11.10
C ASP A 251 -18.16 8.58 -11.26
N GLU A 252 -18.66 8.86 -12.45
CA GLU A 252 -19.30 10.14 -12.80
C GLU A 252 -20.58 10.45 -11.98
N THR A 253 -21.11 9.47 -11.27
CA THR A 253 -22.27 9.65 -10.37
C THR A 253 -21.87 9.97 -8.92
N GLY A 254 -20.57 9.92 -8.62
CA GLY A 254 -20.03 10.06 -7.26
C GLY A 254 -19.98 8.74 -6.47
N THR A 255 -20.25 7.60 -7.12
CA THR A 255 -20.18 6.28 -6.49
C THR A 255 -18.73 5.80 -6.40
N VAL A 256 -18.35 5.32 -5.23
CA VAL A 256 -16.99 4.88 -4.92
C VAL A 256 -16.79 3.41 -5.28
N ALA A 257 -15.72 3.11 -5.98
CA ALA A 257 -15.25 1.76 -6.26
C ALA A 257 -13.91 1.50 -5.56
N ASP A 258 -13.84 0.39 -4.83
CA ASP A 258 -12.64 -0.01 -4.08
C ASP A 258 -11.59 -0.73 -4.94
N GLY A 259 -10.47 -1.12 -4.31
CA GLY A 259 -9.39 -1.81 -4.99
C GLY A 259 -9.80 -3.15 -5.61
N ASP A 260 -10.77 -3.87 -5.03
CA ASP A 260 -11.23 -5.15 -5.58
C ASP A 260 -11.91 -4.96 -6.94
N GLN A 261 -12.70 -3.90 -7.10
CA GLN A 261 -13.34 -3.56 -8.38
C GLN A 261 -12.31 -3.19 -9.46
N LEU A 262 -11.31 -2.40 -9.07
CA LEU A 262 -10.24 -2.00 -9.98
C LEU A 262 -9.36 -3.20 -10.36
N MET A 263 -9.01 -4.07 -9.42
CA MET A 263 -8.28 -5.31 -9.69
C MET A 263 -9.08 -6.26 -10.60
N ALA A 264 -10.40 -6.38 -10.41
CA ALA A 264 -11.28 -7.17 -11.29
C ALA A 264 -11.24 -6.67 -12.73
N LEU A 265 -11.34 -5.33 -12.92
CA LEU A 265 -11.24 -4.72 -14.24
C LEU A 265 -9.89 -5.03 -14.89
N LEU A 266 -8.78 -4.72 -14.18
CA LEU A 266 -7.43 -4.87 -14.72
C LEU A 266 -7.12 -6.33 -15.04
N ALA A 267 -7.48 -7.28 -14.16
CA ALA A 267 -7.25 -8.71 -14.39
C ALA A 267 -8.02 -9.20 -15.62
N THR A 268 -9.30 -8.82 -15.75
CA THR A 268 -10.13 -9.19 -16.90
C THR A 268 -9.57 -8.64 -18.21
N ARG A 269 -9.21 -7.34 -18.21
CA ARG A 269 -8.69 -6.68 -19.42
C ARG A 269 -7.31 -7.21 -19.83
N TRP A 270 -6.41 -7.41 -18.88
CA TRP A 270 -5.11 -8.00 -19.15
C TRP A 270 -5.20 -9.44 -19.65
N ALA A 271 -6.17 -10.22 -19.13
CA ALA A 271 -6.40 -11.58 -19.65
C ALA A 271 -6.91 -11.54 -21.10
N GLU A 272 -7.88 -10.68 -21.41
CA GLU A 272 -8.39 -10.48 -22.78
C GLU A 272 -7.29 -10.06 -23.76
N GLN A 273 -6.30 -9.29 -23.29
CA GLN A 273 -5.16 -8.81 -24.07
C GLN A 273 -3.97 -9.82 -24.08
N GLY A 274 -4.07 -10.94 -23.37
CA GLY A 274 -2.98 -11.92 -23.24
C GLY A 274 -1.79 -11.43 -22.41
N GLN A 275 -2.03 -10.45 -21.53
CA GLN A 275 -1.00 -9.80 -20.70
C GLN A 275 -1.01 -10.29 -19.24
N LEU A 276 -2.06 -10.96 -18.78
CA LEU A 276 -2.14 -11.46 -17.40
C LEU A 276 -1.27 -12.70 -17.24
N ALA A 277 -0.12 -12.55 -16.60
CA ALA A 277 0.80 -13.65 -16.34
C ALA A 277 0.22 -14.62 -15.31
N GLY A 278 0.37 -15.93 -15.58
CA GLY A 278 -0.12 -16.99 -14.70
C GLY A 278 -1.65 -17.20 -14.71
N GLY A 279 -2.40 -16.38 -15.46
CA GLY A 279 -3.87 -16.49 -15.56
C GLY A 279 -4.61 -16.25 -14.24
N ALA A 280 -3.99 -15.59 -13.28
CA ALA A 280 -4.57 -15.33 -11.97
C ALA A 280 -4.18 -13.94 -11.42
N LEU A 281 -5.05 -13.44 -10.53
CA LEU A 281 -4.81 -12.26 -9.69
C LEU A 281 -4.31 -12.72 -8.31
N VAL A 282 -3.33 -12.04 -7.73
CA VAL A 282 -2.92 -12.25 -6.35
C VAL A 282 -3.56 -11.20 -5.45
N ALA A 283 -4.34 -11.61 -4.43
CA ALA A 283 -4.94 -10.69 -3.48
C ALA A 283 -4.88 -11.21 -2.05
N THR A 284 -5.19 -10.38 -1.07
CA THR A 284 -5.22 -10.83 0.32
C THR A 284 -6.52 -11.57 0.65
N VAL A 285 -6.52 -12.27 1.78
CA VAL A 285 -7.74 -12.90 2.32
C VAL A 285 -8.86 -11.90 2.62
N MET A 286 -8.59 -10.59 2.59
CA MET A 286 -9.60 -9.54 2.81
C MET A 286 -10.40 -9.20 1.56
N SER A 287 -9.91 -9.53 0.36
CA SER A 287 -10.65 -9.29 -0.89
C SER A 287 -11.97 -10.03 -0.91
N ASN A 288 -13.01 -9.36 -1.38
CA ASN A 288 -14.40 -9.80 -1.32
C ASN A 288 -14.62 -11.12 -2.10
N LEU A 289 -15.55 -11.96 -1.62
CA LEU A 289 -15.95 -13.19 -2.31
C LEU A 289 -16.51 -12.92 -3.71
N GLY A 290 -17.12 -11.73 -3.92
CA GLY A 290 -17.59 -11.32 -5.24
C GLY A 290 -16.47 -11.18 -6.27
N LEU A 291 -15.26 -10.76 -5.87
CA LEU A 291 -14.08 -10.73 -6.74
C LEU A 291 -13.71 -12.14 -7.21
N GLU A 292 -13.67 -13.11 -6.29
CA GLU A 292 -13.36 -14.51 -6.62
C GLU A 292 -14.34 -15.08 -7.64
N ARG A 293 -15.65 -14.96 -7.36
CA ARG A 293 -16.70 -15.40 -8.27
C ARG A 293 -16.64 -14.72 -9.65
N HIS A 294 -16.31 -13.43 -9.67
CA HIS A 294 -16.13 -12.69 -10.93
C HIS A 294 -14.98 -13.27 -11.75
N LEU A 295 -13.81 -13.45 -11.13
CA LEU A 295 -12.65 -14.02 -11.81
C LEU A 295 -12.90 -15.44 -12.30
N GLU A 296 -13.50 -16.30 -11.48
CA GLU A 296 -13.93 -17.65 -11.86
C GLU A 296 -14.85 -17.64 -13.08
N SER A 297 -15.81 -16.72 -13.14
CA SER A 297 -16.72 -16.55 -14.30
C SER A 297 -15.99 -16.17 -15.60
N LYS A 298 -14.78 -15.62 -15.47
CA LYS A 298 -13.88 -15.27 -16.59
C LYS A 298 -12.83 -16.35 -16.88
N GLY A 299 -12.87 -17.47 -16.15
CA GLY A 299 -11.86 -18.53 -16.24
C GLY A 299 -10.49 -18.13 -15.66
N LEU A 300 -10.46 -17.14 -14.76
CA LEU A 300 -9.27 -16.64 -14.10
C LEU A 300 -9.18 -17.14 -12.66
N GLY A 301 -7.96 -17.32 -12.17
CA GLY A 301 -7.70 -17.69 -10.78
C GLY A 301 -7.61 -16.49 -9.83
N LEU A 302 -7.84 -16.74 -8.54
CA LEU A 302 -7.54 -15.84 -7.43
C LEU A 302 -6.62 -16.53 -6.43
N GLU A 303 -5.39 -16.04 -6.32
CA GLU A 303 -4.42 -16.49 -5.31
C GLU A 303 -4.54 -15.62 -4.06
N ARG A 304 -4.93 -16.24 -2.92
CA ARG A 304 -5.12 -15.50 -1.67
C ARG A 304 -3.90 -15.59 -0.76
N THR A 305 -3.46 -14.46 -0.23
CA THR A 305 -2.36 -14.36 0.73
C THR A 305 -2.83 -13.84 2.09
N ALA A 306 -1.96 -13.90 3.09
CA ALA A 306 -2.15 -13.17 4.34
C ALA A 306 -2.25 -11.65 4.06
N VAL A 307 -2.83 -10.90 5.02
CA VAL A 307 -2.95 -9.43 4.93
C VAL A 307 -1.59 -8.77 5.02
N GLY A 308 -1.30 -7.92 4.07
CA GLY A 308 -0.07 -7.16 3.94
C GLY A 308 0.50 -7.27 2.52
N ASP A 309 0.81 -6.13 1.95
CA ASP A 309 1.32 -5.99 0.58
C ASP A 309 2.60 -6.82 0.32
N ARG A 310 3.44 -7.01 1.35
CA ARG A 310 4.62 -7.87 1.28
C ARG A 310 4.26 -9.29 0.84
N TYR A 311 3.24 -9.91 1.44
CA TYR A 311 2.81 -11.26 1.11
C TYR A 311 2.24 -11.37 -0.30
N VAL A 312 1.55 -10.33 -0.75
CA VAL A 312 1.07 -10.23 -2.14
C VAL A 312 2.27 -10.23 -3.09
N VAL A 313 3.25 -9.36 -2.87
CA VAL A 313 4.45 -9.25 -3.71
C VAL A 313 5.29 -10.53 -3.68
N GLU A 314 5.48 -11.15 -2.52
CA GLU A 314 6.18 -12.44 -2.39
C GLU A 314 5.49 -13.52 -3.22
N ARG A 315 4.16 -13.67 -3.09
CA ARG A 315 3.40 -14.65 -3.88
C ARG A 315 3.43 -14.37 -5.38
N MET A 316 3.36 -13.09 -5.78
CA MET A 316 3.51 -12.70 -7.18
C MET A 316 4.85 -13.14 -7.74
N ARG A 317 5.95 -12.93 -7.00
CA ARG A 317 7.32 -13.31 -7.42
C ARG A 317 7.50 -14.82 -7.49
N GLU A 318 7.00 -15.56 -6.51
CA GLU A 318 7.08 -17.02 -6.45
C GLU A 318 6.29 -17.70 -7.59
N GLY A 319 5.10 -17.19 -7.88
CA GLY A 319 4.20 -17.77 -8.88
C GLY A 319 4.35 -17.18 -10.28
N GLY A 320 5.18 -16.14 -10.45
CA GLY A 320 5.33 -15.45 -11.73
C GLY A 320 4.10 -14.65 -12.16
N PHE A 321 3.30 -14.17 -11.20
CA PHE A 321 2.14 -13.32 -11.45
C PHE A 321 2.55 -11.87 -11.58
N ASN A 322 1.89 -11.13 -12.46
CA ASN A 322 2.21 -9.72 -12.71
C ASN A 322 1.18 -8.70 -12.20
N LEU A 323 0.05 -9.17 -11.67
CA LEU A 323 -0.99 -8.32 -11.09
C LEU A 323 -1.40 -8.84 -9.71
N GLY A 324 -1.42 -7.96 -8.73
CA GLY A 324 -1.87 -8.27 -7.38
C GLY A 324 -2.20 -7.02 -6.58
N GLY A 325 -2.81 -7.21 -5.40
CA GLY A 325 -3.11 -6.07 -4.54
C GLY A 325 -4.04 -6.37 -3.38
N GLU A 326 -4.62 -5.31 -2.85
CA GLU A 326 -5.51 -5.33 -1.70
C GLU A 326 -6.79 -4.53 -1.98
N GLN A 327 -7.88 -4.88 -1.34
CA GLN A 327 -9.14 -4.12 -1.37
C GLN A 327 -8.94 -2.63 -1.02
N SER A 328 -7.96 -2.32 -0.19
CA SER A 328 -7.58 -0.96 0.18
C SER A 328 -7.10 -0.08 -0.99
N GLY A 329 -6.95 -0.66 -2.19
CA GLY A 329 -6.46 0.03 -3.38
C GLY A 329 -4.94 -0.01 -3.56
N HIS A 330 -4.21 -0.76 -2.74
CA HIS A 330 -2.78 -1.02 -2.95
C HIS A 330 -2.63 -2.05 -4.07
N ILE A 331 -2.38 -1.59 -5.29
CA ILE A 331 -2.34 -2.41 -6.50
C ILE A 331 -0.93 -2.45 -7.07
N VAL A 332 -0.40 -3.65 -7.22
CA VAL A 332 0.94 -3.93 -7.74
C VAL A 332 0.84 -4.46 -9.17
N MET A 333 1.47 -3.75 -10.09
CA MET A 333 1.64 -4.15 -11.48
C MET A 333 3.13 -4.39 -11.72
N SER A 334 3.62 -5.63 -11.52
CA SER A 334 5.05 -5.93 -11.40
C SER A 334 5.85 -5.70 -12.69
N ASP A 335 5.21 -5.62 -13.85
CA ASP A 335 5.85 -5.24 -15.12
C ASP A 335 6.29 -3.76 -15.09
N TYR A 336 5.72 -2.96 -14.21
CA TYR A 336 5.97 -1.52 -14.15
C TYR A 336 6.56 -1.05 -12.83
N ALA A 337 6.12 -1.60 -11.69
CA ALA A 337 6.51 -1.16 -10.36
C ALA A 337 6.79 -2.35 -9.42
N THR A 338 7.59 -2.14 -8.39
CA THR A 338 7.97 -3.17 -7.39
C THR A 338 7.11 -3.14 -6.13
N THR A 339 6.19 -2.19 -6.05
CA THR A 339 5.23 -2.00 -4.95
C THR A 339 3.94 -1.41 -5.52
N GLY A 340 2.91 -1.25 -4.72
CA GLY A 340 1.70 -0.55 -5.13
C GLY A 340 1.98 0.85 -5.66
N ASP A 341 1.26 1.20 -6.73
CA ASP A 341 1.34 2.52 -7.36
C ASP A 341 -0.07 2.99 -7.71
N GLY A 342 -0.63 3.84 -6.83
CA GLY A 342 -2.01 4.30 -6.98
C GLY A 342 -2.20 5.18 -8.21
N LEU A 343 -1.22 6.02 -8.56
CA LEU A 343 -1.32 6.86 -9.75
C LEU A 343 -1.27 6.02 -11.03
N MET A 344 -0.39 5.04 -11.08
CA MET A 344 -0.26 4.14 -12.22
C MET A 344 -1.53 3.30 -12.39
N ALA A 345 -2.06 2.71 -11.32
CA ALA A 345 -3.29 1.92 -11.36
C ALA A 345 -4.50 2.78 -11.79
N GLY A 346 -4.62 4.00 -11.25
CA GLY A 346 -5.61 4.98 -11.68
C GLY A 346 -5.47 5.35 -13.16
N LEU A 347 -4.23 5.53 -13.64
CA LEU A 347 -3.95 5.84 -15.03
C LEU A 347 -4.37 4.69 -15.97
N HIS A 348 -4.14 3.44 -15.59
CA HIS A 348 -4.61 2.28 -16.35
C HIS A 348 -6.15 2.19 -16.39
N PHE A 349 -6.84 2.58 -15.31
CA PHE A 349 -8.29 2.71 -15.33
C PHE A 349 -8.75 3.77 -16.36
N LEU A 350 -8.12 4.95 -16.36
CA LEU A 350 -8.41 6.00 -17.34
C LEU A 350 -8.12 5.55 -18.79
N ALA A 351 -7.08 4.78 -18.97
CA ALA A 351 -6.74 4.18 -20.26
C ALA A 351 -7.85 3.26 -20.78
N GLU A 352 -8.44 2.43 -19.91
CA GLU A 352 -9.58 1.58 -20.28
C GLU A 352 -10.83 2.39 -20.64
N MET A 353 -11.08 3.53 -19.96
CA MET A 353 -12.16 4.44 -20.35
C MET A 353 -11.96 4.97 -21.78
N VAL A 354 -10.75 5.40 -22.10
CA VAL A 354 -10.43 5.93 -23.45
C VAL A 354 -10.50 4.84 -24.52
N GLN A 355 -9.92 3.67 -24.26
CA GLN A 355 -9.85 2.58 -25.23
C GLN A 355 -11.22 1.98 -25.54
N THR A 356 -12.10 1.90 -24.55
CA THR A 356 -13.42 1.29 -24.68
C THR A 356 -14.52 2.30 -25.00
N GLY A 357 -14.30 3.58 -24.76
CA GLY A 357 -15.32 4.62 -24.82
C GLY A 357 -16.42 4.50 -23.76
N ARG A 358 -16.21 3.64 -22.74
CA ARG A 358 -17.19 3.38 -21.68
C ARG A 358 -17.03 4.38 -20.55
N LYS A 359 -18.13 4.65 -19.84
CA LYS A 359 -18.16 5.51 -18.66
C LYS A 359 -17.46 4.84 -17.47
N ALA A 360 -17.06 5.64 -16.49
CA ALA A 360 -16.46 5.13 -15.27
C ALA A 360 -17.41 4.20 -14.51
N SER A 361 -18.73 4.52 -14.43
CA SER A 361 -19.74 3.67 -13.79
C SER A 361 -19.88 2.28 -14.42
N GLU A 362 -19.60 2.14 -15.71
CA GLU A 362 -19.64 0.85 -16.42
C GLU A 362 -18.37 0.02 -16.23
N LEU A 363 -17.27 0.66 -15.85
CA LEU A 363 -15.95 0.01 -15.64
C LEU A 363 -15.62 -0.18 -14.17
N ALA A 364 -16.10 0.67 -13.27
CA ALA A 364 -15.78 0.66 -11.86
C ALA A 364 -16.58 -0.37 -11.03
N HIS A 365 -17.62 -0.99 -11.62
CA HIS A 365 -18.49 -1.93 -10.94
C HIS A 365 -18.54 -3.25 -11.70
N GLN A 366 -17.47 -4.05 -11.57
CA GLN A 366 -17.27 -5.30 -12.30
C GLN A 366 -18.10 -6.47 -11.75
N PHE A 367 -18.39 -6.43 -10.45
CA PHE A 367 -19.17 -7.46 -9.76
C PHE A 367 -19.99 -6.85 -8.62
N GLN A 368 -21.03 -7.55 -8.21
CA GLN A 368 -21.78 -7.21 -7.02
C GLN A 368 -21.01 -7.66 -5.78
N THR A 369 -20.74 -6.71 -4.87
CA THR A 369 -20.08 -7.02 -3.59
C THR A 369 -20.96 -7.92 -2.74
N VAL A 370 -20.41 -9.04 -2.28
CA VAL A 370 -21.10 -9.93 -1.33
C VAL A 370 -21.10 -9.25 0.03
N PRO A 371 -22.26 -9.17 0.72
CA PRO A 371 -22.36 -8.60 2.06
C PRO A 371 -21.37 -9.24 3.03
N GLN A 372 -20.78 -8.39 3.90
CA GLN A 372 -19.73 -8.77 4.84
C GLN A 372 -20.07 -8.31 6.26
N ARG A 373 -19.80 -9.16 7.24
CA ARG A 373 -19.90 -8.82 8.67
C ARG A 373 -18.61 -9.13 9.40
N LEU A 374 -18.04 -8.12 10.06
CA LEU A 374 -16.80 -8.22 10.84
C LEU A 374 -17.10 -7.92 12.31
N ARG A 375 -16.60 -8.76 13.22
CA ARG A 375 -16.60 -8.53 14.67
C ARG A 375 -15.18 -8.71 15.21
N ASN A 376 -14.81 -7.86 16.15
CA ASN A 376 -13.53 -7.92 16.85
C ASN A 376 -13.76 -8.36 18.30
N VAL A 377 -13.04 -9.40 18.76
CA VAL A 377 -13.10 -9.86 20.15
C VAL A 377 -11.73 -9.64 20.79
N ARG A 378 -11.66 -8.81 21.83
CA ARG A 378 -10.42 -8.55 22.57
C ARG A 378 -10.12 -9.68 23.56
N PHE A 379 -8.85 -10.00 23.73
CA PHE A 379 -8.37 -10.98 24.72
C PHE A 379 -7.16 -10.42 25.49
N ARG A 380 -6.80 -11.04 26.62
CA ARG A 380 -5.62 -10.60 27.40
C ARG A 380 -4.34 -11.13 26.77
N THR A 381 -3.29 -10.34 26.84
CA THR A 381 -1.95 -10.77 26.38
C THR A 381 -1.56 -12.07 27.08
N GLY A 382 -1.16 -13.07 26.29
CA GLY A 382 -0.82 -14.43 26.80
C GLY A 382 -1.93 -15.46 26.62
N GLN A 383 -3.18 -15.06 26.35
CA GLN A 383 -4.25 -16.00 26.01
C GLN A 383 -4.16 -16.43 24.54
N ALA A 384 -4.59 -17.65 24.25
CA ALA A 384 -4.65 -18.22 22.91
C ALA A 384 -6.06 -18.75 22.59
N PRO A 385 -7.08 -17.87 22.49
CA PRO A 385 -8.48 -18.29 22.38
C PRO A 385 -8.78 -19.14 21.14
N LEU A 386 -7.99 -19.00 20.08
CA LEU A 386 -8.15 -19.84 18.88
C LEU A 386 -7.65 -21.28 19.05
N GLU A 387 -6.95 -21.61 20.14
CA GLU A 387 -6.52 -22.97 20.47
C GLU A 387 -7.56 -23.72 21.35
N ASP A 388 -8.58 -23.03 21.87
CA ASP A 388 -9.66 -23.63 22.64
C ASP A 388 -10.52 -24.53 21.76
N THR A 389 -10.78 -25.76 22.22
CA THR A 389 -11.56 -26.77 21.47
C THR A 389 -12.97 -26.28 21.12
N ARG A 390 -13.63 -25.56 22.03
CA ARG A 390 -14.98 -25.00 21.81
C ARG A 390 -14.97 -23.96 20.68
N VAL A 391 -13.92 -23.16 20.58
CA VAL A 391 -13.73 -22.18 19.51
C VAL A 391 -13.50 -22.90 18.18
N GLN A 392 -12.65 -23.93 18.17
CA GLN A 392 -12.41 -24.71 16.95
C GLN A 392 -13.66 -25.44 16.45
N GLU A 393 -14.47 -25.98 17.35
CA GLU A 393 -15.76 -26.61 17.01
C GLU A 393 -16.75 -25.58 16.43
N ALA A 394 -16.84 -24.37 17.02
CA ALA A 394 -17.68 -23.30 16.51
C ALA A 394 -17.24 -22.84 15.12
N ILE A 395 -15.92 -22.73 14.89
CA ILE A 395 -15.34 -22.38 13.58
C ILE A 395 -15.74 -23.44 12.55
N ALA A 396 -15.50 -24.72 12.82
CA ALA A 396 -15.81 -25.80 11.89
C ALA A 396 -17.31 -25.89 11.56
N ALA A 397 -18.17 -25.64 12.55
CA ALA A 397 -19.63 -25.61 12.35
C ALA A 397 -20.05 -24.42 11.46
N ALA A 398 -19.48 -23.24 11.67
CA ALA A 398 -19.76 -22.05 10.88
C ALA A 398 -19.23 -22.17 9.43
N GLU A 399 -18.03 -22.71 9.23
CA GLU A 399 -17.49 -23.00 7.89
C GLU A 399 -18.38 -23.99 7.13
N LYS A 400 -18.80 -25.06 7.80
CA LYS A 400 -19.73 -26.04 7.20
C LYS A 400 -21.06 -25.41 6.81
N ALA A 401 -21.61 -24.54 7.65
CA ALA A 401 -22.87 -23.85 7.35
C ALA A 401 -22.75 -22.91 6.15
N LEU A 402 -21.61 -22.23 5.99
CA LEU A 402 -21.33 -21.31 4.89
C LEU A 402 -20.91 -22.00 3.58
N THR A 403 -20.65 -23.31 3.58
CA THR A 403 -20.17 -24.01 2.39
C THR A 403 -21.09 -23.79 1.18
N GLY A 404 -20.52 -23.29 0.07
CA GLY A 404 -21.22 -22.97 -1.17
C GLY A 404 -22.09 -21.72 -1.15
N GLN A 405 -22.30 -21.07 0.02
CA GLN A 405 -23.15 -19.89 0.18
C GLN A 405 -22.40 -18.67 0.73
N GLY A 406 -21.17 -18.88 1.20
CA GLY A 406 -20.40 -17.81 1.82
C GLY A 406 -19.01 -18.24 2.21
N ARG A 407 -18.34 -17.40 3.00
CA ARG A 407 -16.97 -17.61 3.47
C ARG A 407 -16.82 -17.12 4.91
N LEU A 408 -16.05 -17.86 5.72
CA LEU A 408 -15.62 -17.43 7.04
C LEU A 408 -14.13 -17.13 7.02
N LEU A 409 -13.73 -16.04 7.68
CA LEU A 409 -12.32 -15.67 7.88
C LEU A 409 -12.10 -15.32 9.34
N ILE A 410 -11.21 -16.04 9.99
CA ILE A 410 -10.82 -15.78 11.37
C ILE A 410 -9.32 -15.56 11.43
N ARG A 411 -8.93 -14.47 12.08
CA ARG A 411 -7.51 -14.17 12.25
C ARG A 411 -7.22 -13.42 13.54
N LYS A 412 -6.07 -13.68 14.10
CA LYS A 412 -5.50 -12.86 15.17
C LYS A 412 -4.97 -11.54 14.57
N SER A 413 -5.18 -10.42 15.25
CA SER A 413 -4.54 -9.16 14.85
C SER A 413 -3.03 -9.24 15.08
N GLY A 414 -2.24 -8.71 14.13
CA GLY A 414 -0.79 -8.66 14.28
C GLY A 414 -0.30 -7.59 15.26
N THR A 415 -1.13 -6.57 15.55
CA THR A 415 -0.74 -5.39 16.34
C THR A 415 -1.47 -5.26 17.66
N GLU A 416 -2.64 -5.86 17.79
CA GLU A 416 -3.48 -5.76 18.99
C GLU A 416 -3.88 -7.16 19.50
N PRO A 417 -4.11 -7.33 20.80
CA PRO A 417 -4.59 -8.60 21.36
C PRO A 417 -6.10 -8.77 21.07
N LEU A 418 -6.44 -9.02 19.81
CA LEU A 418 -7.81 -9.29 19.38
C LEU A 418 -7.88 -10.34 18.27
N VAL A 419 -8.99 -11.07 18.24
CA VAL A 419 -9.41 -11.94 17.15
C VAL A 419 -10.40 -11.18 16.29
N ARG A 420 -10.21 -11.24 14.99
CA ARG A 420 -11.16 -10.75 13.98
C ARG A 420 -11.93 -11.91 13.41
N VAL A 421 -13.24 -11.87 13.54
CA VAL A 421 -14.18 -12.87 12.99
C VAL A 421 -14.97 -12.17 11.89
N MET A 422 -14.85 -12.63 10.67
CA MET A 422 -15.51 -12.09 9.50
C MET A 422 -16.22 -13.20 8.73
N ALA A 423 -17.45 -12.95 8.29
CA ALA A 423 -18.11 -13.79 7.32
C ALA A 423 -18.65 -12.95 6.16
N GLU A 424 -18.76 -13.58 5.00
CA GLU A 424 -19.36 -13.07 3.78
C GLU A 424 -20.43 -14.03 3.31
N SER A 425 -21.64 -13.55 3.05
CA SER A 425 -22.73 -14.32 2.47
C SER A 425 -23.82 -13.39 1.94
N GLU A 426 -24.53 -13.81 0.91
CA GLU A 426 -25.76 -13.16 0.45
C GLU A 426 -26.92 -13.38 1.43
N ASP A 427 -26.89 -14.46 2.23
CA ASP A 427 -27.82 -14.70 3.33
C ASP A 427 -27.35 -14.00 4.60
N ALA A 428 -28.00 -12.88 4.91
CA ALA A 428 -27.69 -12.08 6.09
C ALA A 428 -27.93 -12.84 7.41
N GLY A 429 -28.90 -13.74 7.46
CA GLY A 429 -29.20 -14.57 8.62
C GLY A 429 -28.11 -15.60 8.88
N LEU A 430 -27.70 -16.32 7.84
CA LEU A 430 -26.63 -17.28 7.89
C LEU A 430 -25.30 -16.61 8.27
N MET A 431 -24.98 -15.44 7.66
CA MET A 431 -23.79 -14.66 7.96
C MET A 431 -23.77 -14.20 9.43
N ALA A 432 -24.90 -13.69 9.94
CA ALA A 432 -25.01 -13.28 11.33
C ALA A 432 -24.81 -14.44 12.29
N LEU A 433 -25.48 -15.57 12.04
CA LEU A 433 -25.36 -16.79 12.86
C LEU A 433 -23.90 -17.29 12.90
N ALA A 434 -23.23 -17.37 11.76
CA ALA A 434 -21.82 -17.81 11.67
C ALA A 434 -20.90 -16.92 12.48
N VAL A 435 -21.01 -15.58 12.35
CA VAL A 435 -20.17 -14.64 13.09
C VAL A 435 -20.49 -14.69 14.59
N ASP A 436 -21.77 -14.63 14.97
CA ASP A 436 -22.18 -14.51 16.37
C ASP A 436 -21.87 -15.81 17.16
N SER A 437 -21.98 -16.99 16.54
CA SER A 437 -21.62 -18.26 17.18
C SER A 437 -20.11 -18.35 17.48
N VAL A 438 -19.27 -17.94 16.55
CA VAL A 438 -17.82 -17.95 16.76
C VAL A 438 -17.40 -16.87 17.76
N VAL A 439 -18.00 -15.68 17.68
CA VAL A 439 -17.74 -14.58 18.64
C VAL A 439 -18.08 -15.04 20.05
N ALA A 440 -19.26 -15.66 20.26
CA ALA A 440 -19.67 -16.15 21.57
C ALA A 440 -18.70 -17.21 22.13
N ALA A 441 -18.22 -18.14 21.28
CA ALA A 441 -17.23 -19.13 21.70
C ALA A 441 -15.88 -18.47 22.09
N VAL A 442 -15.42 -17.50 21.31
CA VAL A 442 -14.19 -16.75 21.64
C VAL A 442 -14.34 -15.94 22.93
N GLU A 443 -15.47 -15.24 23.11
CA GLU A 443 -15.78 -14.49 24.34
C GLU A 443 -15.83 -15.41 25.58
N ALA A 444 -16.39 -16.59 25.47
CA ALA A 444 -16.40 -17.58 26.56
C ALA A 444 -14.98 -18.05 26.90
N ALA A 445 -14.14 -18.34 25.90
CA ALA A 445 -12.77 -18.81 26.08
C ALA A 445 -11.83 -17.72 26.68
N VAL A 446 -12.13 -16.44 26.54
CA VAL A 446 -11.32 -15.35 27.12
C VAL A 446 -11.80 -14.89 28.48
N SER A 447 -13.02 -15.27 28.87
CA SER A 447 -13.63 -14.92 30.17
C SER A 447 -13.21 -15.85 31.30
N GLU A 448 -12.67 -17.03 30.96
CA GLU A 448 -12.05 -17.99 31.88
C GLU A 448 -10.56 -17.71 32.04
#